data_4b2fdffe00430aa2706d284a7134175c
#
_entry.id   4b2fdffe00430aa2706d284a7134175c
#
_cell.length_a   1.000
_cell.length_b   1.000
_cell.length_c   1.000
_cell.angle_alpha   90.00
_cell.angle_beta   90.00
_cell.angle_gamma   90.00
#
_symmetry.space_group_name_H-M   'P 1'
#
loop_
_entity.id
_entity.type
_entity.pdbx_description
1 polymer ?
#
loop_
_entity_poly.entity_id
_entity_poly.type
_entity_poly.pdbx_seq_one_letter_code
_entity_poly.pdbx_strand_id
1 'polypeptide(L)'
;MKALEIGNVKITSGFWKEYQELILKKVIPYQWDILNDKVKGIEKSHAIDNFRIAAGISNDKFYGEAYQDSDLYKWLEAVGNALQVENNIELEKKADEVIDLLEGAQEEDGYLNTYFKLVEPEKKWSNILECHELYCAGHLIEAAIAYYKGTGKDKILKIACKLADCINEKFGPEEWKMHGYPGHQELELALVKLYDLTNENKYLKLAEYFIDMRGTNQFFEEEFIKRKRICHWTKCKVEEPNRRYNQFPYQEYNQFHQPVRMQKKATGHAVRAVYMYTAMADLAYHNGDKELLDSCKSLWDNITNKQIYINGSIGSTPSGEAFTKDYDLPNDTNYSETCAALGMIFFTFKMLQNFEQSCYADTIEYIFYNAVLSGLGLDGEHFFYANPMEMLPRRRDRKSVV
;
A
#
# COMPACT_ATOMS: atom_id res chain seq x y z
N MET A 1 -13.37 19.71 -2.97
CA MET A 1 -12.21 20.48 -2.39
C MET A 1 -10.91 19.99 -3.04
N LYS A 2 -9.92 20.88 -3.30
CA LYS A 2 -8.62 20.50 -3.86
C LYS A 2 -7.56 20.58 -2.77
N ALA A 3 -6.70 19.55 -2.67
CA ALA A 3 -5.58 19.54 -1.74
C ALA A 3 -4.53 20.61 -2.11
N LEU A 4 -3.89 21.18 -1.10
CA LEU A 4 -2.70 22.01 -1.29
C LEU A 4 -1.49 21.10 -1.59
N GLU A 5 -0.59 21.58 -2.44
CA GLU A 5 0.70 20.92 -2.64
C GLU A 5 1.55 21.07 -1.35
N ILE A 6 2.28 20.00 -0.98
CA ILE A 6 3.09 19.95 0.25
C ILE A 6 4.06 21.13 0.33
N GLY A 7 4.73 21.45 -0.79
CA GLY A 7 5.69 22.56 -0.86
C GLY A 7 5.11 23.96 -0.62
N ASN A 8 3.77 24.11 -0.69
CA ASN A 8 3.08 25.39 -0.44
C ASN A 8 2.75 25.62 1.04
N VAL A 9 3.04 24.63 1.91
CA VAL A 9 2.75 24.73 3.35
C VAL A 9 4.02 24.54 4.16
N LYS A 10 4.36 25.51 5.01
CA LYS A 10 5.54 25.44 5.87
C LYS A 10 5.15 25.38 7.33
N ILE A 11 5.52 24.29 8.00
CA ILE A 11 5.38 24.14 9.45
C ILE A 11 6.59 24.82 10.10
N THR A 12 6.35 25.89 10.87
CA THR A 12 7.44 26.75 11.39
C THR A 12 7.79 26.46 12.86
N SER A 13 6.87 25.91 13.64
CA SER A 13 7.07 25.65 15.09
C SER A 13 6.03 24.69 15.67
N GLY A 14 6.24 24.31 16.92
CA GLY A 14 5.32 23.51 17.73
C GLY A 14 5.36 22.02 17.42
N PHE A 15 4.37 21.31 17.93
CA PHE A 15 4.26 19.85 17.91
C PHE A 15 4.56 19.22 16.53
N TRP A 16 3.92 19.72 15.49
CA TRP A 16 4.10 19.19 14.14
C TRP A 16 5.49 19.43 13.56
N LYS A 17 6.16 20.52 13.99
CA LYS A 17 7.53 20.79 13.57
C LYS A 17 8.50 19.78 14.18
N GLU A 18 8.29 19.42 15.44
CA GLU A 18 9.11 18.41 16.13
C GLU A 18 8.97 17.02 15.47
N TYR A 19 7.75 16.61 15.14
CA TYR A 19 7.53 15.35 14.40
C TYR A 19 8.10 15.38 12.97
N GLN A 20 7.96 16.51 12.28
CA GLN A 20 8.55 16.66 10.95
C GLN A 20 10.08 16.53 11.02
N GLU A 21 10.73 17.16 12.00
CA GLU A 21 12.17 17.04 12.21
C GLU A 21 12.60 15.63 12.62
N LEU A 22 11.82 14.95 13.45
CA LEU A 22 12.06 13.56 13.82
C LEU A 22 12.07 12.66 12.57
N ILE A 23 11.08 12.80 11.70
CA ILE A 23 11.01 12.03 10.44
C ILE A 23 12.19 12.34 9.53
N LEU A 24 12.46 13.61 9.27
CA LEU A 24 13.52 14.04 8.35
C LEU A 24 14.93 13.67 8.84
N LYS A 25 15.18 13.82 10.16
CA LYS A 25 16.53 13.70 10.71
C LYS A 25 16.85 12.34 11.32
N LYS A 26 15.82 11.51 11.61
CA LYS A 26 15.96 10.21 12.28
C LYS A 26 15.33 9.08 11.51
N VAL A 27 14.01 9.13 11.27
CA VAL A 27 13.27 8.01 10.70
C VAL A 27 13.78 7.65 9.29
N ILE A 28 13.83 8.61 8.36
CA ILE A 28 14.27 8.37 6.99
C ILE A 28 15.74 7.89 6.92
N PRO A 29 16.70 8.49 7.64
CA PRO A 29 18.06 7.97 7.70
C PRO A 29 18.18 6.59 8.35
N TYR A 30 17.43 6.31 9.41
CA TYR A 30 17.43 4.99 10.05
C TYR A 30 16.86 3.90 9.13
N GLN A 31 15.76 4.18 8.43
CA GLN A 31 15.20 3.27 7.43
C GLN A 31 16.18 3.00 6.28
N TRP A 32 16.93 4.02 5.85
CA TRP A 32 18.01 3.83 4.87
C TRP A 32 19.06 2.82 5.35
N ASP A 33 19.44 2.91 6.62
CA ASP A 33 20.44 1.99 7.19
C ASP A 33 19.86 0.57 7.34
N ILE A 34 18.56 0.42 7.63
CA ILE A 34 17.86 -0.88 7.62
C ILE A 34 17.88 -1.48 6.22
N LEU A 35 17.47 -0.74 5.19
CA LEU A 35 17.42 -1.22 3.81
C LEU A 35 18.80 -1.59 3.23
N ASN A 36 19.88 -1.05 3.81
CA ASN A 36 21.27 -1.39 3.49
C ASN A 36 21.90 -2.42 4.46
N ASP A 37 21.11 -3.08 5.30
CA ASP A 37 21.58 -4.11 6.25
C ASP A 37 22.65 -3.64 7.25
N LYS A 38 22.69 -2.33 7.58
CA LYS A 38 23.70 -1.74 8.46
C LYS A 38 23.34 -1.75 9.93
N VAL A 39 22.06 -1.95 10.26
CA VAL A 39 21.60 -1.95 11.65
C VAL A 39 21.81 -3.30 12.27
N LYS A 40 22.52 -3.35 13.44
CA LYS A 40 22.82 -4.59 14.15
C LYS A 40 21.64 -5.02 15.02
N GLY A 41 21.42 -6.33 15.12
CA GLY A 41 20.44 -6.92 16.03
C GLY A 41 19.01 -7.00 15.48
N ILE A 42 18.82 -6.65 14.22
CA ILE A 42 17.57 -6.85 13.47
C ILE A 42 17.79 -7.81 12.31
N GLU A 43 16.72 -8.37 11.78
CA GLU A 43 16.75 -9.16 10.54
C GLU A 43 17.16 -8.28 9.36
N LYS A 44 17.96 -8.83 8.47
CA LYS A 44 18.43 -8.11 7.29
C LYS A 44 17.32 -7.97 6.25
N SER A 45 17.20 -6.77 5.69
CA SER A 45 16.20 -6.47 4.66
C SER A 45 16.58 -7.04 3.28
N HIS A 46 17.84 -6.91 2.89
CA HIS A 46 18.35 -7.20 1.53
C HIS A 46 17.62 -6.47 0.39
N ALA A 47 16.70 -5.56 0.67
CA ALA A 47 15.88 -4.92 -0.36
C ALA A 47 16.72 -4.22 -1.42
N ILE A 48 17.71 -3.42 -1.04
CA ILE A 48 18.60 -2.74 -1.99
C ILE A 48 19.54 -3.73 -2.70
N ASP A 49 20.02 -4.76 -2.01
CA ASP A 49 20.89 -5.77 -2.61
C ASP A 49 20.16 -6.59 -3.66
N ASN A 50 18.87 -6.91 -3.48
CA ASN A 50 18.07 -7.55 -4.51
C ASN A 50 18.01 -6.72 -5.81
N PHE A 51 17.91 -5.40 -5.72
CA PHE A 51 17.99 -4.53 -6.90
C PHE A 51 19.39 -4.48 -7.52
N ARG A 52 20.47 -4.53 -6.73
CA ARG A 52 21.83 -4.65 -7.28
C ARG A 52 22.01 -5.95 -8.08
N ILE A 53 21.45 -7.05 -7.57
CA ILE A 53 21.46 -8.35 -8.27
C ILE A 53 20.63 -8.25 -9.55
N ALA A 54 19.41 -7.71 -9.48
CA ALA A 54 18.52 -7.58 -10.61
C ALA A 54 19.06 -6.65 -11.72
N ALA A 55 19.86 -5.65 -11.34
CA ALA A 55 20.57 -4.74 -12.25
C ALA A 55 21.90 -5.35 -12.80
N GLY A 56 22.28 -6.56 -12.39
CA GLY A 56 23.52 -7.20 -12.82
C GLY A 56 24.81 -6.63 -12.21
N ILE A 57 24.69 -5.86 -11.10
CA ILE A 57 25.82 -5.25 -10.41
C ILE A 57 26.42 -6.20 -9.37
N SER A 58 25.61 -7.11 -8.80
CA SER A 58 26.03 -8.17 -7.88
C SER A 58 25.65 -9.55 -8.42
N ASN A 59 26.47 -10.55 -8.06
CA ASN A 59 26.21 -11.97 -8.33
C ASN A 59 25.72 -12.74 -7.09
N ASP A 60 25.27 -12.02 -6.06
CA ASP A 60 24.71 -12.63 -4.86
C ASP A 60 23.35 -13.31 -5.16
N LYS A 61 22.78 -13.95 -4.16
CA LYS A 61 21.47 -14.58 -4.30
C LYS A 61 20.38 -13.69 -3.74
N PHE A 62 19.22 -13.70 -4.40
CA PHE A 62 18.00 -13.09 -3.90
C PHE A 62 17.67 -13.60 -2.49
N TYR A 63 17.24 -12.71 -1.62
CA TYR A 63 16.73 -13.02 -0.30
C TYR A 63 15.47 -12.22 0.00
N GLY A 64 14.50 -12.86 0.63
CA GLY A 64 13.25 -12.21 1.09
C GLY A 64 12.01 -12.70 0.35
N GLU A 65 10.97 -11.91 0.40
CA GLU A 65 9.63 -12.24 -0.08
C GLU A 65 9.32 -11.56 -1.42
N ALA A 66 8.28 -12.03 -2.11
CA ALA A 66 7.87 -11.50 -3.41
C ALA A 66 7.43 -10.02 -3.37
N TYR A 67 7.11 -9.48 -2.19
CA TYR A 67 6.72 -8.08 -1.98
C TYR A 67 7.86 -7.19 -1.47
N GLN A 68 9.07 -7.71 -1.29
CA GLN A 68 10.20 -7.03 -0.69
C GLN A 68 10.55 -5.70 -1.37
N ASP A 69 10.34 -5.59 -2.67
CA ASP A 69 10.59 -4.38 -3.45
C ASP A 69 9.82 -3.17 -2.90
N SER A 70 8.63 -3.39 -2.33
CA SER A 70 7.79 -2.32 -1.80
C SER A 70 8.43 -1.55 -0.64
N ASP A 71 9.34 -2.15 0.12
CA ASP A 71 10.02 -1.48 1.24
C ASP A 71 10.91 -0.35 0.73
N LEU A 72 11.63 -0.59 -0.37
CA LEU A 72 12.44 0.43 -1.01
C LEU A 72 11.58 1.54 -1.63
N TYR A 73 10.46 1.19 -2.26
CA TYR A 73 9.56 2.16 -2.88
C TYR A 73 8.92 3.09 -1.85
N LYS A 74 8.50 2.56 -0.70
CA LYS A 74 7.96 3.36 0.41
C LYS A 74 9.00 4.33 0.98
N TRP A 75 10.28 3.89 1.08
CA TRP A 75 11.36 4.77 1.48
C TRP A 75 11.57 5.90 0.44
N LEU A 76 11.55 5.59 -0.85
CA LEU A 76 11.66 6.60 -1.93
C LEU A 76 10.49 7.59 -1.91
N GLU A 77 9.28 7.12 -1.61
CA GLU A 77 8.11 8.00 -1.45
C GLU A 77 8.31 8.96 -0.27
N ALA A 78 8.76 8.44 0.88
CA ALA A 78 9.07 9.27 2.04
C ALA A 78 10.16 10.32 1.73
N VAL A 79 11.21 9.93 1.00
CA VAL A 79 12.26 10.85 0.52
C VAL A 79 11.69 11.91 -0.42
N GLY A 80 10.88 11.51 -1.40
CA GLY A 80 10.24 12.45 -2.33
C GLY A 80 9.37 13.48 -1.60
N ASN A 81 8.59 13.06 -0.61
CA ASN A 81 7.80 13.96 0.22
C ASN A 81 8.68 14.85 1.12
N ALA A 82 9.78 14.33 1.67
CA ALA A 82 10.72 15.10 2.46
C ALA A 82 11.38 16.22 1.65
N LEU A 83 11.75 15.95 0.39
CA LEU A 83 12.38 16.92 -0.52
C LEU A 83 11.41 18.03 -0.98
N GLN A 84 10.08 17.81 -0.91
CA GLN A 84 9.11 18.89 -1.09
C GLN A 84 9.08 19.88 0.09
N VAL A 85 9.50 19.44 1.28
CA VAL A 85 9.52 20.25 2.51
C VAL A 85 10.84 20.98 2.69
N GLU A 86 11.95 20.30 2.47
CA GLU A 86 13.30 20.82 2.72
C GLU A 86 14.29 20.24 1.69
N ASN A 87 15.10 21.12 1.10
CA ASN A 87 16.17 20.68 0.19
C ASN A 87 17.26 19.93 0.96
N ASN A 88 17.55 18.69 0.57
CA ASN A 88 18.60 17.85 1.16
C ASN A 88 19.36 17.12 0.05
N ILE A 89 20.50 17.70 -0.36
CA ILE A 89 21.32 17.19 -1.47
C ILE A 89 21.85 15.77 -1.20
N GLU A 90 22.19 15.43 0.05
CA GLU A 90 22.70 14.09 0.38
C GLU A 90 21.60 13.03 0.29
N LEU A 91 20.40 13.38 0.73
CA LEU A 91 19.24 12.49 0.65
C LEU A 91 18.82 12.29 -0.81
N GLU A 92 18.78 13.37 -1.58
CA GLU A 92 18.49 13.33 -3.03
C GLU A 92 19.50 12.46 -3.77
N LYS A 93 20.80 12.57 -3.47
CA LYS A 93 21.84 11.72 -4.07
C LYS A 93 21.64 10.24 -3.77
N LYS A 94 21.30 9.87 -2.53
CA LYS A 94 21.01 8.49 -2.18
C LYS A 94 19.80 7.94 -2.95
N ALA A 95 18.77 8.76 -3.11
CA ALA A 95 17.60 8.38 -3.92
C ALA A 95 17.96 8.23 -5.41
N ASP A 96 18.75 9.12 -5.98
CA ASP A 96 19.22 9.00 -7.36
C ASP A 96 20.01 7.70 -7.59
N GLU A 97 20.91 7.32 -6.66
CA GLU A 97 21.68 6.06 -6.72
C GLU A 97 20.74 4.83 -6.75
N VAL A 98 19.68 4.86 -5.97
CA VAL A 98 18.66 3.80 -5.96
C VAL A 98 17.84 3.80 -7.24
N ILE A 99 17.45 4.97 -7.74
CA ILE A 99 16.69 5.09 -9.00
C ILE A 99 17.50 4.53 -10.18
N ASP A 100 18.83 4.69 -10.17
CA ASP A 100 19.71 4.08 -11.16
C ASP A 100 19.67 2.54 -11.09
N LEU A 101 19.58 1.96 -9.87
CA LEU A 101 19.39 0.52 -9.71
C LEU A 101 18.03 0.05 -10.25
N LEU A 102 16.96 0.81 -10.01
CA LEU A 102 15.63 0.49 -10.53
C LEU A 102 15.64 0.48 -12.07
N GLU A 103 16.25 1.48 -12.69
CA GLU A 103 16.40 1.55 -14.15
C GLU A 103 17.15 0.33 -14.68
N GLY A 104 18.27 -0.06 -14.08
CA GLY A 104 19.05 -1.23 -14.46
C GLY A 104 18.33 -2.57 -14.20
N ALA A 105 17.43 -2.61 -13.23
CA ALA A 105 16.64 -3.80 -12.92
C ALA A 105 15.41 -3.95 -13.80
N GLN A 106 14.87 -2.87 -14.38
CA GLN A 106 13.67 -2.90 -15.22
C GLN A 106 13.93 -3.66 -16.54
N GLU A 107 12.99 -4.52 -16.93
CA GLU A 107 13.06 -5.26 -18.19
C GLU A 107 12.66 -4.38 -19.39
N GLU A 108 12.97 -4.84 -20.60
CA GLU A 108 12.72 -4.09 -21.84
C GLU A 108 11.24 -3.78 -22.04
N ASP A 109 10.37 -4.72 -21.67
CA ASP A 109 8.90 -4.57 -21.73
C ASP A 109 8.32 -3.67 -20.62
N GLY A 110 9.17 -3.16 -19.73
CA GLY A 110 8.77 -2.32 -18.60
C GLY A 110 8.50 -3.06 -17.30
N TYR A 111 8.51 -4.40 -17.29
CA TYR A 111 8.30 -5.18 -16.08
C TYR A 111 9.37 -4.91 -15.02
N LEU A 112 8.98 -4.82 -13.76
CA LEU A 112 9.89 -4.62 -12.65
C LEU A 112 9.35 -5.31 -11.38
N ASN A 113 9.99 -6.39 -10.98
CA ASN A 113 9.87 -7.06 -9.68
C ASN A 113 11.09 -7.96 -9.52
N THR A 114 11.86 -7.76 -8.45
CA THR A 114 13.14 -8.48 -8.28
C THR A 114 12.95 -9.97 -8.03
N TYR A 115 11.91 -10.37 -7.27
CA TYR A 115 11.63 -11.78 -7.00
C TYR A 115 11.36 -12.55 -8.30
N PHE A 116 10.43 -12.10 -9.11
CA PHE A 116 10.09 -12.80 -10.35
C PHE A 116 11.20 -12.70 -11.38
N LYS A 117 11.95 -11.61 -11.44
CA LYS A 117 13.12 -11.54 -12.34
C LYS A 117 14.20 -12.53 -11.98
N LEU A 118 14.47 -12.75 -10.67
CA LEU A 118 15.64 -13.52 -10.21
C LEU A 118 15.31 -14.94 -9.79
N VAL A 119 14.10 -15.22 -9.30
CA VAL A 119 13.76 -16.50 -8.67
C VAL A 119 12.83 -17.34 -9.52
N GLU A 120 11.75 -16.76 -10.03
CA GLU A 120 10.70 -17.47 -10.78
C GLU A 120 10.25 -16.71 -12.04
N PRO A 121 11.17 -16.42 -13.00
CA PRO A 121 10.86 -15.57 -14.16
C PRO A 121 9.73 -16.09 -15.04
N GLU A 122 9.53 -17.40 -15.09
CA GLU A 122 8.45 -18.04 -15.82
C GLU A 122 7.07 -17.94 -15.14
N LYS A 123 7.04 -17.46 -13.89
CA LYS A 123 5.81 -17.34 -13.10
C LYS A 123 5.28 -15.91 -12.95
N LYS A 124 5.84 -14.95 -13.68
CA LYS A 124 5.30 -13.58 -13.74
C LYS A 124 3.81 -13.62 -14.03
N TRP A 125 3.04 -12.82 -13.30
CA TRP A 125 1.59 -12.70 -13.45
C TRP A 125 0.78 -13.99 -13.17
N SER A 126 1.39 -15.02 -12.61
CA SER A 126 0.72 -16.32 -12.40
C SER A 126 0.11 -16.49 -11.01
N ASN A 127 0.40 -15.57 -10.08
CA ASN A 127 -0.12 -15.59 -8.72
C ASN A 127 -0.36 -14.16 -8.19
N ILE A 128 -1.32 -13.51 -8.80
CA ILE A 128 -1.70 -12.13 -8.48
C ILE A 128 -2.32 -12.04 -7.08
N LEU A 129 -3.04 -13.09 -6.68
CA LEU A 129 -3.70 -13.14 -5.37
C LEU A 129 -2.70 -13.02 -4.20
N GLU A 130 -1.56 -13.73 -4.26
CA GLU A 130 -0.67 -13.89 -3.11
C GLU A 130 0.67 -13.14 -3.24
N CYS A 131 1.19 -12.95 -4.46
CA CYS A 131 2.59 -12.52 -4.66
C CYS A 131 2.83 -11.02 -4.79
N HIS A 132 1.80 -10.21 -4.68
CA HIS A 132 1.93 -8.75 -4.53
C HIS A 132 2.64 -8.00 -5.68
N GLU A 133 2.71 -8.57 -6.92
CA GLU A 133 3.34 -7.89 -8.06
C GLU A 133 2.71 -6.50 -8.32
N LEU A 134 1.36 -6.45 -8.37
CA LEU A 134 0.61 -5.22 -8.60
C LEU A 134 0.66 -4.25 -7.40
N TYR A 135 0.77 -4.76 -6.18
CA TYR A 135 0.99 -3.96 -4.97
C TYR A 135 2.35 -3.24 -5.03
N CYS A 136 3.42 -3.95 -5.37
CA CYS A 136 4.74 -3.35 -5.54
C CYS A 136 4.73 -2.27 -6.64
N ALA A 137 4.01 -2.51 -7.75
CA ALA A 137 3.87 -1.53 -8.82
C ALA A 137 3.15 -0.25 -8.33
N GLY A 138 2.11 -0.37 -7.50
CA GLY A 138 1.42 0.76 -6.89
C GLY A 138 2.39 1.63 -6.07
N HIS A 139 3.15 1.04 -5.16
CA HIS A 139 4.13 1.76 -4.35
C HIS A 139 5.25 2.40 -5.16
N LEU A 140 5.70 1.78 -6.25
CA LEU A 140 6.65 2.43 -7.16
C LEU A 140 6.06 3.68 -7.82
N ILE A 141 4.80 3.63 -8.24
CA ILE A 141 4.11 4.78 -8.83
C ILE A 141 3.98 5.91 -7.81
N GLU A 142 3.57 5.61 -6.57
CA GLU A 142 3.50 6.59 -5.47
C GLU A 142 4.85 7.25 -5.21
N ALA A 143 5.91 6.43 -5.10
CA ALA A 143 7.29 6.91 -4.95
C ALA A 143 7.72 7.82 -6.10
N ALA A 144 7.40 7.45 -7.33
CA ALA A 144 7.76 8.20 -8.52
C ALA A 144 7.09 9.58 -8.56
N ILE A 145 5.81 9.63 -8.20
CA ILE A 145 5.05 10.88 -8.12
C ILE A 145 5.63 11.80 -7.04
N ALA A 146 5.90 11.25 -5.84
CA ALA A 146 6.44 12.01 -4.73
C ALA A 146 7.83 12.57 -5.05
N TYR A 147 8.71 11.74 -5.61
CA TYR A 147 10.08 12.15 -5.96
C TYR A 147 10.11 13.17 -7.10
N TYR A 148 9.29 12.99 -8.13
CA TYR A 148 9.15 13.97 -9.21
C TYR A 148 8.67 15.34 -8.69
N LYS A 149 7.66 15.35 -7.82
CA LYS A 149 7.15 16.58 -7.18
C LYS A 149 8.20 17.25 -6.31
N GLY A 150 9.05 16.47 -5.62
CA GLY A 150 10.09 16.99 -4.73
C GLY A 150 11.33 17.54 -5.45
N THR A 151 11.66 17.00 -6.63
CA THR A 151 12.95 17.29 -7.29
C THR A 151 12.82 17.82 -8.72
N GLY A 152 11.70 17.57 -9.39
CA GLY A 152 11.54 17.81 -10.83
C GLY A 152 12.24 16.79 -11.73
N LYS A 153 12.93 15.77 -11.17
CA LYS A 153 13.62 14.73 -11.93
C LYS A 153 12.66 13.64 -12.37
N ASP A 154 12.61 13.36 -13.66
CA ASP A 154 11.60 12.49 -14.27
C ASP A 154 12.03 11.03 -14.49
N LYS A 155 13.26 10.65 -14.12
CA LYS A 155 13.78 9.30 -14.36
C LYS A 155 12.88 8.22 -13.72
N ILE A 156 12.60 8.33 -12.42
CA ILE A 156 11.75 7.36 -11.72
C ILE A 156 10.31 7.39 -12.24
N LEU A 157 9.81 8.56 -12.64
CA LEU A 157 8.48 8.66 -13.25
C LEU A 157 8.40 7.91 -14.59
N LYS A 158 9.45 7.96 -15.41
CA LYS A 158 9.56 7.18 -16.64
C LYS A 158 9.58 5.67 -16.38
N ILE A 159 10.29 5.23 -15.34
CA ILE A 159 10.32 3.82 -14.90
C ILE A 159 8.91 3.38 -14.48
N ALA A 160 8.23 4.17 -13.65
CA ALA A 160 6.88 3.88 -13.19
C ALA A 160 5.85 3.86 -14.33
N CYS A 161 5.93 4.81 -15.27
CA CYS A 161 5.08 4.83 -16.46
C CYS A 161 5.27 3.60 -17.33
N LYS A 162 6.53 3.17 -17.57
CA LYS A 162 6.81 1.93 -18.32
C LYS A 162 6.22 0.70 -17.63
N LEU A 163 6.31 0.60 -16.31
CA LEU A 163 5.69 -0.50 -15.58
C LEU A 163 4.16 -0.43 -15.65
N ALA A 164 3.56 0.74 -15.49
CA ALA A 164 2.13 0.92 -15.64
C ALA A 164 1.64 0.58 -17.06
N ASP A 165 2.42 0.90 -18.09
CA ASP A 165 2.13 0.52 -19.47
C ASP A 165 2.23 -1.00 -19.67
N CYS A 166 3.26 -1.65 -19.14
CA CYS A 166 3.38 -3.11 -19.14
C CYS A 166 2.17 -3.79 -18.47
N ILE A 167 1.69 -3.25 -17.36
CA ILE A 167 0.49 -3.74 -16.69
C ILE A 167 -0.75 -3.51 -17.55
N ASN A 168 -0.88 -2.33 -18.16
CA ASN A 168 -2.01 -2.01 -19.04
C ASN A 168 -2.07 -2.90 -20.29
N GLU A 169 -0.94 -3.31 -20.84
CA GLU A 169 -0.89 -4.30 -21.92
C GLU A 169 -1.30 -5.71 -21.45
N LYS A 170 -1.07 -6.03 -20.18
CA LYS A 170 -1.35 -7.36 -19.62
C LYS A 170 -2.77 -7.53 -19.12
N PHE A 171 -3.34 -6.49 -18.50
CA PHE A 171 -4.66 -6.52 -17.87
C PHE A 171 -5.63 -5.57 -18.58
N GLY A 172 -6.88 -5.96 -18.68
CA GLY A 172 -7.91 -5.13 -19.32
C GLY A 172 -9.15 -5.94 -19.72
N PRO A 173 -10.15 -5.28 -20.30
CA PRO A 173 -11.39 -5.92 -20.74
C PRO A 173 -11.26 -6.65 -22.09
N GLU A 174 -10.17 -6.45 -22.82
CA GLU A 174 -9.97 -7.05 -24.13
C GLU A 174 -9.76 -8.56 -24.01
N GLU A 175 -10.28 -9.34 -24.98
CA GLU A 175 -10.32 -10.81 -24.94
C GLU A 175 -8.95 -11.47 -24.74
N TRP A 176 -7.87 -10.85 -25.26
CA TRP A 176 -6.50 -11.38 -25.16
C TRP A 176 -5.79 -11.00 -23.86
N LYS A 177 -6.34 -10.11 -23.05
CA LYS A 177 -5.77 -9.68 -21.77
C LYS A 177 -6.25 -10.56 -20.62
N MET A 178 -5.53 -10.47 -19.51
CA MET A 178 -5.96 -11.09 -18.26
C MET A 178 -7.11 -10.27 -17.65
N HIS A 179 -8.22 -10.94 -17.38
CA HIS A 179 -9.39 -10.33 -16.74
C HIS A 179 -9.28 -10.36 -15.20
N GLY A 180 -8.07 -10.06 -14.71
CA GLY A 180 -7.73 -10.05 -13.29
C GLY A 180 -7.71 -8.66 -12.69
N TYR A 181 -7.47 -8.62 -11.39
CA TYR A 181 -7.33 -7.39 -10.59
C TYR A 181 -6.36 -7.64 -9.43
N PRO A 182 -5.78 -6.61 -8.77
CA PRO A 182 -4.80 -6.78 -7.71
C PRO A 182 -5.28 -7.67 -6.56
N GLY A 183 -4.46 -8.60 -6.12
CA GLY A 183 -4.73 -9.42 -4.93
C GLY A 183 -4.68 -8.57 -3.66
N HIS A 184 -3.64 -7.77 -3.51
CA HIS A 184 -3.59 -6.69 -2.55
C HIS A 184 -3.78 -5.36 -3.27
N GLN A 185 -4.80 -4.62 -2.87
CA GLN A 185 -5.15 -3.32 -3.42
C GLN A 185 -4.08 -2.29 -3.02
N GLU A 186 -3.64 -1.52 -3.97
CA GLU A 186 -2.73 -0.39 -3.88
C GLU A 186 -2.58 0.27 -5.26
N LEU A 187 -2.44 -0.55 -6.31
CA LEU A 187 -2.22 -0.06 -7.67
C LEU A 187 -3.36 0.83 -8.15
N GLU A 188 -4.59 0.53 -7.75
CA GLU A 188 -5.77 1.28 -8.20
C GLU A 188 -5.70 2.74 -7.78
N LEU A 189 -5.35 3.03 -6.53
CA LEU A 189 -5.20 4.41 -6.05
C LEU A 189 -3.97 5.12 -6.64
N ALA A 190 -2.88 4.39 -6.82
CA ALA A 190 -1.65 4.91 -7.41
C ALA A 190 -1.85 5.30 -8.89
N LEU A 191 -2.63 4.51 -9.65
CA LEU A 191 -2.95 4.81 -11.05
C LEU A 191 -3.80 6.08 -11.21
N VAL A 192 -4.74 6.33 -10.29
CA VAL A 192 -5.49 7.61 -10.31
C VAL A 192 -4.56 8.79 -10.06
N LYS A 193 -3.64 8.69 -9.09
CA LYS A 193 -2.63 9.72 -8.84
C LYS A 193 -1.67 9.91 -10.03
N LEU A 194 -1.33 8.82 -10.74
CA LEU A 194 -0.51 8.89 -11.94
C LEU A 194 -1.24 9.61 -13.08
N TYR A 195 -2.55 9.36 -13.24
CA TYR A 195 -3.40 10.12 -14.15
C TYR A 195 -3.43 11.60 -13.79
N ASP A 196 -3.61 11.96 -12.52
CA ASP A 196 -3.61 13.35 -12.05
C ASP A 196 -2.32 14.10 -12.40
N LEU A 197 -1.19 13.40 -12.36
CA LEU A 197 0.11 14.00 -12.70
C LEU A 197 0.37 14.08 -14.20
N THR A 198 0.04 13.00 -14.94
CA THR A 198 0.44 12.86 -16.36
C THR A 198 -0.65 13.27 -17.34
N ASN A 199 -1.91 13.33 -16.90
CA ASN A 199 -3.10 13.50 -17.71
C ASN A 199 -3.29 12.40 -18.77
N GLU A 200 -2.66 11.23 -18.59
CA GLU A 200 -2.76 10.06 -19.48
C GLU A 200 -3.97 9.20 -19.10
N ASN A 201 -5.06 9.33 -19.86
CA ASN A 201 -6.35 8.69 -19.56
C ASN A 201 -6.31 7.15 -19.46
N LYS A 202 -5.30 6.52 -20.05
CA LYS A 202 -5.10 5.06 -19.94
C LYS A 202 -4.94 4.58 -18.49
N TYR A 203 -4.32 5.38 -17.62
CA TYR A 203 -4.12 5.05 -16.21
C TYR A 203 -5.42 5.13 -15.41
N LEU A 204 -6.24 6.15 -15.65
CA LEU A 204 -7.56 6.26 -15.02
C LEU A 204 -8.46 5.09 -15.44
N LYS A 205 -8.47 4.74 -16.73
CA LYS A 205 -9.24 3.60 -17.25
C LYS A 205 -8.77 2.26 -16.70
N LEU A 206 -7.47 2.08 -16.48
CA LEU A 206 -6.95 0.86 -15.88
C LEU A 206 -7.35 0.74 -14.41
N ALA A 207 -7.31 1.85 -13.65
CA ALA A 207 -7.81 1.88 -12.27
C ALA A 207 -9.31 1.56 -12.20
N GLU A 208 -10.12 2.18 -13.06
CA GLU A 208 -11.55 1.91 -13.20
C GLU A 208 -11.82 0.44 -13.53
N TYR A 209 -11.09 -0.12 -14.50
CA TYR A 209 -11.18 -1.53 -14.86
C TYR A 209 -10.94 -2.45 -13.64
N PHE A 210 -9.89 -2.23 -12.87
CA PHE A 210 -9.59 -3.05 -11.70
C PHE A 210 -10.68 -2.98 -10.63
N ILE A 211 -11.21 -1.80 -10.37
CA ILE A 211 -12.31 -1.61 -9.43
C ILE A 211 -13.60 -2.28 -9.94
N ASP A 212 -13.95 -2.09 -11.20
CA ASP A 212 -15.19 -2.63 -11.79
C ASP A 212 -15.17 -4.16 -11.93
N MET A 213 -14.00 -4.75 -12.20
CA MET A 213 -13.85 -6.20 -12.31
C MET A 213 -13.91 -6.92 -10.97
N ARG A 214 -13.58 -6.25 -9.87
CA ARG A 214 -13.53 -6.88 -8.55
C ARG A 214 -14.91 -7.36 -8.10
N GLY A 215 -14.98 -8.66 -7.81
CA GLY A 215 -16.19 -9.32 -7.37
C GLY A 215 -17.22 -9.63 -8.48
N THR A 216 -16.83 -9.47 -9.76
CA THR A 216 -17.70 -9.80 -10.91
C THR A 216 -17.34 -11.10 -11.59
N ASN A 217 -16.16 -11.65 -11.36
CA ASN A 217 -15.66 -12.87 -11.99
C ASN A 217 -14.97 -13.80 -10.99
N GLN A 218 -14.55 -14.97 -11.46
CA GLN A 218 -13.87 -16.02 -10.69
C GLN A 218 -12.35 -16.05 -10.94
N PHE A 219 -11.73 -14.93 -11.29
CA PHE A 219 -10.32 -14.87 -11.67
C PHE A 219 -9.39 -15.55 -10.66
N PHE A 220 -9.52 -15.24 -9.38
CA PHE A 220 -8.65 -15.83 -8.36
C PHE A 220 -8.89 -17.33 -8.13
N GLU A 221 -10.11 -17.81 -8.31
CA GLU A 221 -10.40 -19.25 -8.25
C GLU A 221 -9.73 -19.98 -9.41
N GLU A 222 -9.87 -19.44 -10.62
CA GLU A 222 -9.22 -20.00 -11.82
C GLU A 222 -7.69 -19.99 -11.71
N GLU A 223 -7.12 -18.87 -11.23
CA GLU A 223 -5.69 -18.73 -10.97
C GLU A 223 -5.21 -19.80 -9.99
N PHE A 224 -5.92 -19.96 -8.89
CA PHE A 224 -5.60 -20.94 -7.85
C PHE A 224 -5.67 -22.38 -8.35
N ILE A 225 -6.67 -22.69 -9.19
CA ILE A 225 -6.79 -24.02 -9.84
C ILE A 225 -5.63 -24.24 -10.83
N LYS A 226 -5.29 -23.24 -11.67
CA LYS A 226 -4.15 -23.30 -12.60
C LYS A 226 -2.83 -23.55 -11.87
N ARG A 227 -2.65 -23.00 -10.68
CA ARG A 227 -1.50 -23.25 -9.79
C ARG A 227 -1.58 -24.58 -9.03
N LYS A 228 -2.50 -25.48 -9.39
CA LYS A 228 -2.72 -26.80 -8.73
C LYS A 228 -3.04 -26.68 -7.25
N ARG A 229 -3.63 -25.55 -6.83
CA ARG A 229 -3.98 -25.20 -5.45
C ARG A 229 -2.75 -25.16 -4.50
N ILE A 230 -1.58 -24.79 -5.02
CA ILE A 230 -0.37 -24.62 -4.21
C ILE A 230 -0.36 -23.20 -3.64
N CYS A 231 -0.32 -23.09 -2.31
CA CYS A 231 -0.15 -21.82 -1.62
C CYS A 231 1.30 -21.33 -1.76
N HIS A 232 1.48 -20.07 -2.10
CA HIS A 232 2.83 -19.48 -2.26
C HIS A 232 3.63 -19.53 -0.96
N TRP A 233 3.02 -19.19 0.16
CA TRP A 233 3.69 -19.05 1.45
C TRP A 233 4.13 -20.39 2.06
N THR A 234 3.27 -21.39 1.99
CA THR A 234 3.55 -22.71 2.59
C THR A 234 4.20 -23.69 1.62
N LYS A 235 4.18 -23.39 0.32
CA LYS A 235 4.57 -24.27 -0.79
C LYS A 235 3.82 -25.61 -0.79
N CYS A 236 2.70 -25.69 -0.07
CA CYS A 236 1.87 -26.89 0.07
C CYS A 236 0.56 -26.74 -0.69
N LYS A 237 -0.03 -27.90 -1.06
CA LYS A 237 -1.39 -27.94 -1.58
C LYS A 237 -2.38 -27.64 -0.46
N VAL A 238 -3.31 -26.71 -0.71
CA VAL A 238 -4.37 -26.31 0.23
C VAL A 238 -5.73 -26.37 -0.47
N GLU A 239 -6.81 -26.49 0.31
CA GLU A 239 -8.17 -26.53 -0.24
C GLU A 239 -8.63 -25.16 -0.74
N GLU A 240 -8.28 -24.10 0.00
CA GLU A 240 -8.63 -22.72 -0.31
C GLU A 240 -7.39 -21.80 -0.23
N PRO A 241 -7.32 -20.74 -1.04
CA PRO A 241 -6.29 -19.72 -0.88
C PRO A 241 -6.39 -19.06 0.50
N ASN A 242 -5.25 -18.63 1.02
CA ASN A 242 -5.19 -17.92 2.31
C ASN A 242 -5.78 -18.68 3.51
N ARG A 243 -5.87 -20.02 3.47
CA ARG A 243 -6.38 -20.85 4.57
C ARG A 243 -5.71 -20.59 5.92
N ARG A 244 -4.52 -20.01 5.94
CA ARG A 244 -3.84 -19.58 7.17
C ARG A 244 -4.66 -18.58 7.99
N TYR A 245 -5.61 -17.89 7.36
CA TYR A 245 -6.43 -16.82 7.95
C TYR A 245 -7.90 -17.20 8.06
N ASN A 246 -8.21 -18.45 8.31
CA ASN A 246 -9.48 -19.18 8.20
C ASN A 246 -10.69 -18.69 9.01
N GLN A 247 -10.70 -17.47 9.50
CA GLN A 247 -11.91 -16.92 10.14
C GLN A 247 -12.89 -16.30 9.14
N PHE A 248 -12.48 -16.12 7.87
CA PHE A 248 -13.28 -15.49 6.83
C PHE A 248 -13.24 -16.29 5.54
N PRO A 249 -14.37 -16.31 4.79
CA PRO A 249 -14.32 -16.72 3.39
C PRO A 249 -13.25 -15.90 2.65
N TYR A 250 -12.43 -16.56 1.83
CA TYR A 250 -11.32 -15.87 1.16
C TYR A 250 -11.78 -14.74 0.22
N GLN A 251 -13.04 -14.82 -0.27
CA GLN A 251 -13.67 -13.77 -1.06
C GLN A 251 -13.90 -12.49 -0.24
N GLU A 252 -14.37 -12.63 1.00
CA GLU A 252 -14.54 -11.50 1.92
C GLU A 252 -13.18 -10.94 2.37
N TYR A 253 -12.24 -11.85 2.65
CA TYR A 253 -10.88 -11.47 3.04
C TYR A 253 -10.21 -10.54 2.03
N ASN A 254 -10.43 -10.77 0.73
CA ASN A 254 -9.85 -10.01 -0.37
C ASN A 254 -10.84 -9.03 -1.04
N GLN A 255 -11.97 -8.73 -0.43
CA GLN A 255 -13.00 -7.79 -0.88
C GLN A 255 -13.56 -8.06 -2.29
N PHE A 256 -13.66 -9.34 -2.71
CA PHE A 256 -14.29 -9.69 -3.99
C PHE A 256 -15.51 -10.62 -3.84
N HIS A 257 -16.11 -10.65 -2.66
CA HIS A 257 -17.32 -11.43 -2.35
C HIS A 257 -18.58 -10.94 -3.09
N GLN A 258 -18.53 -9.72 -3.59
CA GLN A 258 -19.57 -9.10 -4.43
C GLN A 258 -19.01 -7.88 -5.16
N PRO A 259 -19.65 -7.41 -6.25
CA PRO A 259 -19.24 -6.19 -6.95
C PRO A 259 -19.11 -5.00 -6.00
N VAL A 260 -18.12 -4.17 -6.20
CA VAL A 260 -17.76 -3.10 -5.25
C VAL A 260 -18.91 -2.11 -4.97
N ARG A 261 -19.74 -1.79 -5.99
CA ARG A 261 -20.92 -0.91 -5.81
C ARG A 261 -22.01 -1.50 -4.93
N MET A 262 -21.99 -2.80 -4.70
CA MET A 262 -22.94 -3.50 -3.81
C MET A 262 -22.42 -3.61 -2.38
N GLN A 263 -21.14 -3.34 -2.13
CA GLN A 263 -20.54 -3.47 -0.81
C GLN A 263 -21.02 -2.33 0.11
N LYS A 264 -21.53 -2.70 1.29
CA LYS A 264 -22.09 -1.77 2.28
C LYS A 264 -21.46 -1.93 3.67
N LYS A 265 -20.64 -2.96 3.83
CA LYS A 265 -19.97 -3.28 5.09
C LYS A 265 -18.49 -3.57 4.82
N ALA A 266 -17.62 -2.97 5.63
CA ALA A 266 -16.20 -3.29 5.60
C ALA A 266 -15.94 -4.68 6.17
N THR A 267 -15.16 -5.49 5.43
CA THR A 267 -14.85 -6.87 5.78
C THR A 267 -13.47 -7.28 5.30
N GLY A 268 -12.92 -8.34 5.87
CA GLY A 268 -11.63 -8.90 5.49
C GLY A 268 -10.45 -8.04 5.91
N HIS A 269 -9.34 -8.18 5.21
CA HIS A 269 -8.09 -7.50 5.53
C HIS A 269 -8.27 -5.96 5.50
N ALA A 270 -7.94 -5.30 6.60
CA ALA A 270 -8.29 -3.90 6.80
C ALA A 270 -7.55 -2.96 5.82
N VAL A 271 -6.24 -3.15 5.61
CA VAL A 271 -5.44 -2.30 4.70
C VAL A 271 -5.93 -2.44 3.27
N ARG A 272 -6.12 -3.67 2.79
CA ARG A 272 -6.67 -3.94 1.44
C ARG A 272 -7.99 -3.22 1.22
N ALA A 273 -8.88 -3.28 2.21
CA ALA A 273 -10.19 -2.65 2.16
C ALA A 273 -10.09 -1.13 2.03
N VAL A 274 -9.37 -0.46 2.94
CA VAL A 274 -9.31 1.01 2.93
C VAL A 274 -8.51 1.57 1.76
N TYR A 275 -7.53 0.84 1.22
CA TYR A 275 -6.83 1.22 -0.02
C TYR A 275 -7.77 1.14 -1.22
N MET A 276 -8.55 0.05 -1.33
CA MET A 276 -9.59 -0.06 -2.35
C MET A 276 -10.62 1.07 -2.25
N TYR A 277 -11.11 1.34 -1.03
CA TYR A 277 -12.11 2.40 -0.82
C TYR A 277 -11.54 3.80 -1.15
N THR A 278 -10.24 4.01 -0.94
CA THR A 278 -9.54 5.22 -1.37
C THR A 278 -9.63 5.38 -2.90
N ALA A 279 -9.28 4.33 -3.64
CA ALA A 279 -9.36 4.33 -5.10
C ALA A 279 -10.81 4.52 -5.60
N MET A 280 -11.78 3.83 -4.97
CA MET A 280 -13.21 3.97 -5.31
C MET A 280 -13.69 5.41 -5.15
N ALA A 281 -13.36 6.06 -4.03
CA ALA A 281 -13.78 7.44 -3.76
C ALA A 281 -13.11 8.45 -4.72
N ASP A 282 -11.86 8.19 -5.12
CA ASP A 282 -11.13 9.02 -6.07
C ASP A 282 -11.68 8.86 -7.50
N LEU A 283 -11.93 7.64 -7.95
CA LEU A 283 -12.57 7.35 -9.23
C LEU A 283 -13.98 7.96 -9.30
N ALA A 284 -14.77 7.85 -8.22
CA ALA A 284 -16.09 8.45 -8.16
C ALA A 284 -16.03 9.99 -8.33
N TYR A 285 -15.00 10.63 -7.79
CA TYR A 285 -14.76 12.07 -7.98
C TYR A 285 -14.46 12.41 -9.44
N HIS A 286 -13.58 11.64 -10.10
CA HIS A 286 -13.18 11.90 -11.49
C HIS A 286 -14.29 11.60 -12.49
N ASN A 287 -15.03 10.51 -12.29
CA ASN A 287 -16.03 10.02 -13.24
C ASN A 287 -17.45 10.55 -12.97
N GLY A 288 -17.67 11.19 -11.81
CA GLY A 288 -19.00 11.59 -11.35
C GLY A 288 -19.92 10.40 -11.04
N ASP A 289 -19.33 9.22 -10.67
CA ASP A 289 -20.06 7.98 -10.40
C ASP A 289 -20.72 8.00 -9.02
N LYS A 290 -22.02 8.29 -9.03
CA LYS A 290 -22.81 8.39 -7.80
C LYS A 290 -23.00 7.04 -7.09
N GLU A 291 -23.15 5.95 -7.82
CA GLU A 291 -23.35 4.62 -7.22
C GLU A 291 -22.09 4.17 -6.49
N LEU A 292 -20.92 4.40 -7.08
CA LEU A 292 -19.64 4.12 -6.45
C LEU A 292 -19.45 5.01 -5.20
N LEU A 293 -19.81 6.28 -5.28
CA LEU A 293 -19.72 7.21 -4.15
C LEU A 293 -20.70 6.85 -3.01
N ASP A 294 -21.91 6.39 -3.31
CA ASP A 294 -22.88 5.92 -2.32
C ASP A 294 -22.40 4.65 -1.61
N SER A 295 -21.71 3.76 -2.34
CA SER A 295 -21.02 2.62 -1.74
C SER A 295 -19.92 3.07 -0.79
N CYS A 296 -19.04 3.99 -1.22
CA CYS A 296 -17.99 4.57 -0.37
C CYS A 296 -18.58 5.19 0.90
N LYS A 297 -19.66 5.97 0.78
CA LYS A 297 -20.33 6.55 1.95
C LYS A 297 -20.84 5.47 2.92
N SER A 298 -21.47 4.42 2.40
CA SER A 298 -21.98 3.31 3.23
C SER A 298 -20.85 2.59 3.96
N LEU A 299 -19.71 2.37 3.29
CA LEU A 299 -18.52 1.73 3.86
C LEU A 299 -17.87 2.60 4.92
N TRP A 300 -17.74 3.91 4.66
CA TRP A 300 -17.21 4.87 5.64
C TRP A 300 -18.11 4.95 6.87
N ASP A 301 -19.44 5.08 6.69
CA ASP A 301 -20.42 5.08 7.76
C ASP A 301 -20.37 3.77 8.59
N ASN A 302 -20.19 2.62 7.95
CA ASN A 302 -20.04 1.34 8.64
C ASN A 302 -18.77 1.30 9.51
N ILE A 303 -17.61 1.72 8.95
CA ILE A 303 -16.36 1.72 9.71
C ILE A 303 -16.47 2.68 10.89
N THR A 304 -16.81 3.94 10.65
CA THR A 304 -16.76 5.00 11.67
C THR A 304 -17.81 4.84 12.78
N ASN A 305 -18.95 4.22 12.49
CA ASN A 305 -20.00 4.03 13.48
C ASN A 305 -19.93 2.67 14.21
N LYS A 306 -19.20 1.66 13.66
CA LYS A 306 -19.35 0.29 14.16
C LYS A 306 -18.04 -0.50 14.29
N GLN A 307 -16.96 -0.09 13.62
CA GLN A 307 -15.74 -0.88 13.53
C GLN A 307 -14.45 -0.10 13.85
N ILE A 308 -14.56 1.18 14.22
CA ILE A 308 -13.45 2.01 14.66
C ILE A 308 -13.28 1.93 16.17
N TYR A 309 -12.05 1.87 16.64
CA TYR A 309 -11.69 1.90 18.04
C TYR A 309 -11.65 3.33 18.60
N ILE A 310 -11.63 3.45 19.94
CA ILE A 310 -11.62 4.73 20.64
C ILE A 310 -10.38 5.60 20.33
N ASN A 311 -9.30 5.02 19.82
CA ASN A 311 -8.12 5.76 19.35
C ASN A 311 -8.13 6.03 17.84
N GLY A 312 -9.18 5.65 17.13
CA GLY A 312 -9.27 5.81 15.69
C GLY A 312 -8.67 4.66 14.88
N SER A 313 -8.13 3.62 15.52
CA SER A 313 -7.61 2.45 14.79
C SER A 313 -8.73 1.54 14.28
N ILE A 314 -8.41 0.69 13.31
CA ILE A 314 -9.31 -0.29 12.71
C ILE A 314 -8.61 -1.64 12.58
N GLY A 315 -9.40 -2.73 12.45
CA GLY A 315 -8.86 -4.09 12.35
C GLY A 315 -8.90 -4.82 13.70
N SER A 316 -9.98 -5.59 13.92
CA SER A 316 -10.33 -6.16 15.25
C SER A 316 -9.63 -7.49 15.53
N THR A 317 -8.97 -8.11 14.54
CA THR A 317 -8.31 -9.42 14.73
C THR A 317 -6.95 -9.51 14.06
N PRO A 318 -5.96 -10.14 14.73
CA PRO A 318 -4.67 -10.47 14.10
C PRO A 318 -4.80 -11.63 13.09
N SER A 319 -5.90 -12.39 13.15
CA SER A 319 -6.15 -13.43 12.14
C SER A 319 -6.57 -12.79 10.84
N GLY A 320 -5.61 -12.68 9.91
CA GLY A 320 -5.80 -12.02 8.63
C GLY A 320 -5.79 -10.49 8.71
N GLU A 321 -5.37 -9.89 9.84
CA GLU A 321 -5.22 -8.42 9.96
C GLU A 321 -6.52 -7.69 9.58
N ALA A 322 -7.65 -8.20 10.09
CA ALA A 322 -8.94 -8.01 9.47
C ALA A 322 -9.99 -7.30 10.34
N PHE A 323 -10.99 -6.74 9.67
CA PHE A 323 -12.27 -6.43 10.27
C PHE A 323 -12.97 -7.71 10.72
N THR A 324 -13.83 -7.60 11.75
CA THR A 324 -14.73 -8.66 12.18
C THR A 324 -16.19 -8.25 11.95
N LYS A 325 -17.10 -8.64 12.82
CA LYS A 325 -18.49 -8.18 12.77
C LYS A 325 -18.66 -6.82 13.43
N ASP A 326 -19.74 -6.13 13.07
CA ASP A 326 -20.10 -4.83 13.66
C ASP A 326 -20.09 -4.89 15.19
N TYR A 327 -19.49 -3.89 15.84
CA TYR A 327 -19.33 -3.72 17.30
C TYR A 327 -18.49 -4.79 17.99
N ASP A 328 -17.76 -5.61 17.27
CA ASP A 328 -16.79 -6.55 17.82
C ASP A 328 -15.42 -5.89 17.92
N LEU A 329 -15.20 -5.21 19.04
CA LEU A 329 -14.04 -4.36 19.31
C LEU A 329 -13.29 -4.82 20.58
N PRO A 330 -12.70 -6.04 20.58
CA PRO A 330 -11.94 -6.53 21.72
C PRO A 330 -10.67 -5.68 21.93
N ASN A 331 -10.31 -5.41 23.20
CA ASN A 331 -9.15 -4.59 23.54
C ASN A 331 -7.84 -5.39 23.54
N ASP A 332 -7.89 -6.66 23.93
CA ASP A 332 -6.73 -7.53 24.14
C ASP A 332 -6.28 -8.27 22.89
N THR A 333 -7.18 -8.47 21.93
CA THR A 333 -6.95 -9.28 20.72
C THR A 333 -7.06 -8.49 19.43
N ASN A 334 -7.34 -7.18 19.50
CA ASN A 334 -7.36 -6.36 18.30
C ASN A 334 -5.96 -6.26 17.67
N TYR A 335 -5.94 -6.07 16.35
CA TYR A 335 -4.70 -5.90 15.61
C TYR A 335 -4.31 -4.43 15.46
N SER A 336 -5.26 -3.61 14.99
CA SER A 336 -5.08 -2.15 14.91
C SER A 336 -3.77 -1.77 14.24
N GLU A 337 -3.57 -2.26 13.01
CA GLU A 337 -2.35 -2.03 12.24
C GLU A 337 -2.17 -0.54 11.92
N THR A 338 -0.95 -0.04 12.06
CA THR A 338 -0.63 1.36 11.71
C THR A 338 -0.93 1.66 10.24
N CYS A 339 -0.68 0.71 9.32
CA CYS A 339 -1.02 0.89 7.90
C CYS A 339 -2.54 1.02 7.68
N ALA A 340 -3.35 0.29 8.45
CA ALA A 340 -4.80 0.38 8.36
C ALA A 340 -5.31 1.76 8.82
N ALA A 341 -4.71 2.32 9.87
CA ALA A 341 -5.02 3.68 10.33
C ALA A 341 -4.65 4.73 9.28
N LEU A 342 -3.47 4.61 8.64
CA LEU A 342 -3.05 5.47 7.53
C LEU A 342 -3.98 5.33 6.32
N GLY A 343 -4.31 4.11 5.92
CA GLY A 343 -5.22 3.87 4.81
C GLY A 343 -6.63 4.42 5.07
N MET A 344 -7.10 4.38 6.33
CA MET A 344 -8.38 5.01 6.68
C MET A 344 -8.32 6.54 6.56
N ILE A 345 -7.17 7.17 6.85
CA ILE A 345 -6.96 8.61 6.58
C ILE A 345 -7.02 8.88 5.08
N PHE A 346 -6.37 8.08 4.24
CA PHE A 346 -6.39 8.26 2.79
C PHE A 346 -7.82 8.16 2.24
N PHE A 347 -8.57 7.16 2.66
CA PHE A 347 -9.97 7.00 2.30
C PHE A 347 -10.82 8.19 2.77
N THR A 348 -10.70 8.56 4.03
CA THR A 348 -11.47 9.67 4.62
C THR A 348 -11.13 11.00 3.96
N PHE A 349 -9.86 11.21 3.53
CA PHE A 349 -9.46 12.39 2.78
C PHE A 349 -10.13 12.48 1.41
N LYS A 350 -10.26 11.35 0.69
CA LYS A 350 -11.01 11.33 -0.57
C LYS A 350 -12.51 11.56 -0.35
N MET A 351 -13.07 11.09 0.76
CA MET A 351 -14.44 11.41 1.15
C MET A 351 -14.61 12.91 1.47
N LEU A 352 -13.64 13.53 2.15
CA LEU A 352 -13.62 14.97 2.39
C LEU A 352 -13.61 15.77 1.07
N GLN A 353 -12.83 15.33 0.08
CA GLN A 353 -12.79 15.97 -1.23
C GLN A 353 -14.13 15.90 -1.97
N ASN A 354 -14.87 14.79 -1.83
CA ASN A 354 -16.17 14.58 -2.47
C ASN A 354 -17.31 15.34 -1.78
N PHE A 355 -17.34 15.38 -0.44
CA PHE A 355 -18.50 15.83 0.33
C PHE A 355 -18.31 17.17 1.04
N GLU A 356 -17.07 17.63 1.25
CA GLU A 356 -16.71 18.88 1.91
C GLU A 356 -17.38 19.10 3.30
N GLN A 357 -17.51 18.01 4.10
CA GLN A 357 -18.13 18.02 5.43
C GLN A 357 -17.09 17.88 6.52
N SER A 358 -17.25 18.58 7.65
CA SER A 358 -16.29 18.62 8.75
C SER A 358 -16.07 17.26 9.40
N CYS A 359 -17.07 16.38 9.44
CA CYS A 359 -16.95 15.04 10.03
C CYS A 359 -15.80 14.22 9.44
N TYR A 360 -15.49 14.38 8.15
CA TYR A 360 -14.33 13.74 7.55
C TYR A 360 -13.01 14.36 8.05
N ALA A 361 -12.92 15.67 8.15
CA ALA A 361 -11.74 16.35 8.68
C ALA A 361 -11.52 15.99 10.16
N ASP A 362 -12.57 15.99 10.97
CA ASP A 362 -12.54 15.59 12.38
C ASP A 362 -12.04 14.15 12.53
N THR A 363 -12.50 13.25 11.66
CA THR A 363 -12.06 11.83 11.66
C THR A 363 -10.59 11.70 11.29
N ILE A 364 -10.09 12.43 10.27
CA ILE A 364 -8.68 12.45 9.90
C ILE A 364 -7.82 12.91 11.08
N GLU A 365 -8.17 14.03 11.68
CA GLU A 365 -7.46 14.60 12.84
C GLU A 365 -7.42 13.59 13.99
N TYR A 366 -8.56 13.02 14.33
CA TYR A 366 -8.70 12.04 15.39
C TYR A 366 -7.82 10.80 15.20
N ILE A 367 -7.86 10.19 14.01
CA ILE A 367 -7.03 9.02 13.67
C ILE A 367 -5.55 9.39 13.71
N PHE A 368 -5.20 10.55 13.15
CA PHE A 368 -3.80 10.94 13.00
C PHE A 368 -3.12 11.19 14.35
N TYR A 369 -3.77 11.97 15.24
CA TYR A 369 -3.22 12.26 16.56
C TYR A 369 -3.14 11.05 17.49
N ASN A 370 -3.97 10.05 17.31
CA ASN A 370 -4.05 8.91 18.21
C ASN A 370 -3.51 7.61 17.59
N ALA A 371 -4.15 7.07 16.55
CA ALA A 371 -3.80 5.76 16.00
C ALA A 371 -2.50 5.78 15.19
N VAL A 372 -2.23 6.86 14.44
CA VAL A 372 -1.04 6.94 13.58
C VAL A 372 0.20 7.32 14.38
N LEU A 373 0.15 8.40 15.15
CA LEU A 373 1.32 8.86 15.89
C LEU A 373 1.76 7.89 16.99
N SER A 374 0.85 7.07 17.53
CA SER A 374 1.21 6.01 18.49
C SER A 374 2.04 4.90 17.89
N GLY A 375 2.00 4.75 16.57
CA GLY A 375 2.83 3.76 15.83
C GLY A 375 4.31 4.13 15.70
N LEU A 376 4.69 5.37 16.04
CA LEU A 376 6.07 5.88 15.93
C LEU A 376 6.65 6.16 17.30
N GLY A 377 7.78 5.54 17.63
CA GLY A 377 8.55 5.87 18.82
C GLY A 377 9.15 7.26 18.76
N LEU A 378 9.20 7.96 19.90
CA LEU A 378 9.76 9.31 19.99
C LEU A 378 11.28 9.37 19.70
N ASP A 379 11.95 8.24 19.70
CA ASP A 379 13.36 8.11 19.30
C ASP A 379 13.55 8.01 17.76
N GLY A 380 12.46 7.75 17.01
CA GLY A 380 12.49 7.60 15.55
C GLY A 380 13.10 6.28 15.06
N GLU A 381 13.36 5.32 15.95
CA GLU A 381 14.01 4.04 15.65
C GLU A 381 13.14 2.83 16.03
N HIS A 382 12.02 3.06 16.75
CA HIS A 382 11.09 2.02 17.15
C HIS A 382 9.71 2.29 16.56
N PHE A 383 9.08 1.24 16.06
CA PHE A 383 7.79 1.30 15.38
C PHE A 383 6.86 0.21 15.91
N PHE A 384 5.57 0.52 16.03
CA PHE A 384 4.55 -0.46 16.34
C PHE A 384 3.76 -0.79 15.06
N TYR A 385 3.84 -2.03 14.64
CA TYR A 385 3.06 -2.53 13.51
C TYR A 385 1.60 -2.74 13.92
N ALA A 386 1.39 -3.54 14.98
CA ALA A 386 0.10 -3.77 15.60
C ALA A 386 -0.02 -3.01 16.93
N ASN A 387 -1.18 -2.39 17.17
CA ASN A 387 -1.42 -1.52 18.32
C ASN A 387 -2.63 -2.02 19.15
N PRO A 388 -2.51 -3.13 19.92
CA PRO A 388 -3.60 -3.60 20.77
C PRO A 388 -3.96 -2.56 21.82
N MET A 389 -5.26 -2.45 22.13
CA MET A 389 -5.78 -1.48 23.11
C MET A 389 -5.48 -1.86 24.55
N GLU A 390 -5.10 -3.10 24.80
CA GLU A 390 -4.75 -3.62 26.12
C GLU A 390 -3.43 -4.38 26.09
N MET A 391 -2.53 -4.05 27.02
CA MET A 391 -1.27 -4.73 27.22
C MET A 391 -1.41 -5.81 28.29
N LEU A 392 -1.41 -7.08 27.88
CA LEU A 392 -1.41 -8.19 28.85
C LEU A 392 -0.01 -8.43 29.40
N PRO A 393 0.15 -8.67 30.72
CA PRO A 393 1.47 -8.82 31.37
C PRO A 393 2.34 -9.94 30.81
N ARG A 394 1.76 -10.92 30.10
CA ARG A 394 2.46 -12.05 29.48
C ARG A 394 2.79 -11.84 28.00
N ARG A 395 2.27 -10.78 27.37
CA ARG A 395 2.62 -10.40 26.00
C ARG A 395 3.74 -9.36 26.09
N ARG A 396 4.99 -9.82 25.97
CA ARG A 396 6.10 -8.89 25.73
C ARG A 396 5.84 -8.15 24.44
N ASP A 397 6.20 -6.86 24.41
CA ASP A 397 6.16 -6.03 23.23
C ASP A 397 6.64 -6.82 22.02
N ARG A 398 5.77 -7.03 21.05
CA ARG A 398 6.18 -7.42 19.72
C ARG A 398 6.59 -6.12 19.02
N LYS A 399 7.81 -5.71 19.25
CA LYS A 399 8.45 -4.70 18.41
C LYS A 399 8.51 -5.30 17.02
N SER A 400 7.71 -4.79 16.10
CA SER A 400 7.99 -5.07 14.71
C SER A 400 9.19 -4.23 14.33
N VAL A 401 10.24 -4.89 14.01
CA VAL A 401 11.33 -4.31 13.27
C VAL A 401 10.96 -4.53 11.83
N VAL A 402 10.84 -3.44 11.08
CA VAL A 402 10.59 -3.51 9.64
C VAL A 402 11.75 -4.22 8.98
#